data_3b5fc8847d73d77529ee47d29272dba2
#
_entry.id   3b5fc8847d73d77529ee47d29272dba2
#
_cell.length_a   1.000
_cell.length_b   1.000
_cell.length_c   1.000
_cell.angle_alpha   90.00
_cell.angle_beta   90.00
_cell.angle_gamma   90.00
#
_symmetry.space_group_name_H-M   'P 1'
#
loop_
_entity.id
_entity.type
_entity.pdbx_description
1 polymer ?
#
loop_
_entity_poly.entity_id
_entity_poly.type
_entity_poly.pdbx_seq_one_letter_code
_entity_poly.pdbx_strand_id
1 'polypeptide(L)'
;MKRIIAEAFRQPVNFPHMSQVVYRGDKVTVAADAFVVSRPSLLADFVAEIVAVGLDASDVTVLMLEQERKMHEEPFRDALPEEYRATIQVAGHNPLDPQCLAMLGVAKDDSPVMLNRTLVDADVVIPIERHDKTADMWHFGMQSVIYPRFANDETQKRFLFSGAKKNREKHCAALIAEVGEIVYALGVMMTVQILTNPQDEIIQVIIGDAKEIGKILTRSLARVEIRSTGEV
;
A
#
# COMPACT_ATOMS: atom_id res chain seq x y z
N MET A 1 -1.44 17.51 9.12
CA MET A 1 -1.39 16.34 8.26
C MET A 1 -2.45 16.43 7.17
N LYS A 2 -3.72 16.62 7.47
CA LYS A 2 -4.84 16.72 6.50
C LYS A 2 -4.54 17.56 5.26
N ARG A 3 -3.93 18.76 5.42
CA ARG A 3 -3.62 19.63 4.28
C ARG A 3 -2.64 19.01 3.29
N ILE A 4 -1.61 18.29 3.75
CA ILE A 4 -0.61 17.63 2.88
C ILE A 4 -1.29 16.50 2.09
N ILE A 5 -2.13 15.71 2.74
CA ILE A 5 -2.87 14.62 2.12
C ILE A 5 -3.85 15.17 1.08
N ALA A 6 -4.70 16.14 1.46
CA ALA A 6 -5.65 16.76 0.55
C ALA A 6 -4.96 17.41 -0.68
N GLU A 7 -3.80 18.03 -0.51
CA GLU A 7 -3.00 18.58 -1.61
C GLU A 7 -2.53 17.49 -2.57
N ALA A 8 -2.03 16.38 -2.04
CA ALA A 8 -1.57 15.25 -2.84
C ALA A 8 -2.72 14.62 -3.67
N PHE A 9 -3.92 14.51 -3.09
CA PHE A 9 -5.12 14.04 -3.81
C PHE A 9 -5.57 14.99 -4.93
N ARG A 10 -5.36 16.30 -4.77
CA ARG A 10 -5.73 17.30 -5.80
C ARG A 10 -4.77 17.33 -6.97
N GLN A 11 -3.51 16.94 -6.79
CA GLN A 11 -2.45 17.02 -7.80
C GLN A 11 -1.71 15.68 -7.96
N PRO A 12 -2.40 14.62 -8.39
CA PRO A 12 -1.78 13.32 -8.58
C PRO A 12 -0.74 13.37 -9.72
N VAL A 13 0.36 12.66 -9.54
CA VAL A 13 1.46 12.59 -10.51
C VAL A 13 1.08 11.68 -11.68
N ASN A 14 1.01 12.25 -12.89
CA ASN A 14 0.69 11.52 -14.12
C ASN A 14 -0.50 10.56 -13.98
N PHE A 15 -1.51 10.98 -13.23
CA PHE A 15 -2.71 10.20 -12.98
C PHE A 15 -3.94 11.13 -12.95
N PRO A 16 -5.10 10.70 -13.41
CA PRO A 16 -6.32 11.48 -13.31
C PRO A 16 -6.68 11.81 -11.85
N HIS A 17 -7.46 12.85 -11.64
CA HIS A 17 -8.04 13.08 -10.32
C HIS A 17 -8.91 11.88 -9.91
N MET A 18 -8.86 11.46 -8.65
CA MET A 18 -9.57 10.26 -8.19
C MET A 18 -11.06 10.24 -8.52
N SER A 19 -11.73 11.38 -8.48
CA SER A 19 -13.15 11.49 -8.87
C SER A 19 -13.44 11.15 -10.35
N GLN A 20 -12.40 10.98 -11.17
CA GLN A 20 -12.52 10.54 -12.57
C GLN A 20 -12.21 9.03 -12.75
N VAL A 21 -11.75 8.38 -11.71
CA VAL A 21 -11.28 6.98 -11.71
C VAL A 21 -12.20 6.08 -10.91
N VAL A 22 -12.77 6.61 -9.83
CA VAL A 22 -13.70 5.87 -8.95
C VAL A 22 -15.12 6.36 -9.16
N TYR A 23 -16.05 5.44 -9.16
CA TYR A 23 -17.47 5.72 -9.34
C TYR A 23 -18.26 5.26 -8.11
N ARG A 24 -19.43 5.84 -7.93
CA ARG A 24 -20.35 5.42 -6.87
C ARG A 24 -20.74 3.96 -7.08
N GLY A 25 -20.56 3.14 -6.04
CA GLY A 25 -20.82 1.70 -6.06
C GLY A 25 -19.58 0.85 -6.35
N ASP A 26 -18.43 1.48 -6.70
CA ASP A 26 -17.17 0.75 -6.77
C ASP A 26 -16.73 0.32 -5.38
N LYS A 27 -16.34 -0.94 -5.23
CA LYS A 27 -15.71 -1.47 -4.02
C LYS A 27 -14.25 -1.05 -3.98
N VAL A 28 -13.92 -0.19 -3.03
CA VAL A 28 -12.57 0.35 -2.87
C VAL A 28 -11.89 -0.31 -1.69
N THR A 29 -10.73 -0.93 -1.94
CA THR A 29 -9.89 -1.49 -0.88
C THR A 29 -8.65 -0.63 -0.65
N VAL A 30 -8.51 -0.12 0.56
CA VAL A 30 -7.30 0.58 1.04
C VAL A 30 -6.37 -0.43 1.68
N ALA A 31 -5.21 -0.67 1.07
CA ALA A 31 -4.16 -1.54 1.59
C ALA A 31 -3.06 -0.68 2.22
N ALA A 32 -2.92 -0.71 3.55
CA ALA A 32 -1.98 0.13 4.27
C ALA A 32 -0.82 -0.67 4.87
N ASP A 33 0.39 -0.09 4.87
CA ASP A 33 1.55 -0.69 5.54
C ASP A 33 1.51 -0.50 7.07
N ALA A 34 2.43 -1.15 7.78
CA ALA A 34 2.50 -1.10 9.25
C ALA A 34 2.73 0.33 9.77
N PHE A 35 3.48 1.17 9.03
CA PHE A 35 3.73 2.56 9.42
C PHE A 35 2.43 3.38 9.44
N VAL A 36 1.59 3.19 8.44
CA VAL A 36 0.31 3.90 8.33
C VAL A 36 -0.72 3.33 9.31
N VAL A 37 -0.81 1.99 9.42
CA VAL A 37 -1.74 1.32 10.34
C VAL A 37 -1.45 1.66 11.80
N SER A 38 -0.18 1.77 12.18
CA SER A 38 0.20 2.17 13.55
C SER A 38 -0.07 3.64 13.89
N ARG A 39 -0.59 4.41 12.92
CA ARG A 39 -0.96 5.83 13.06
C ARG A 39 -2.43 6.05 12.71
N PRO A 40 -3.37 5.70 13.62
CA PRO A 40 -4.81 5.69 13.32
C PRO A 40 -5.34 7.00 12.74
N SER A 41 -4.89 8.14 13.25
CA SER A 41 -5.32 9.46 12.73
C SER A 41 -4.80 9.72 11.30
N LEU A 42 -3.60 9.22 10.95
CA LEU A 42 -3.07 9.33 9.60
C LEU A 42 -3.89 8.49 8.62
N LEU A 43 -4.18 7.25 8.99
CA LEU A 43 -4.99 6.35 8.17
C LEU A 43 -6.42 6.91 8.01
N ALA A 44 -7.01 7.44 9.08
CA ALA A 44 -8.33 8.08 9.04
C ALA A 44 -8.35 9.30 8.12
N ASP A 45 -7.30 10.13 8.13
CA ASP A 45 -7.18 11.28 7.22
C ASP A 45 -7.14 10.83 5.75
N PHE A 46 -6.41 9.75 5.40
CA PHE A 46 -6.41 9.19 4.05
C PHE A 46 -7.79 8.65 3.64
N VAL A 47 -8.41 7.86 4.51
CA VAL A 47 -9.73 7.26 4.23
C VAL A 47 -10.80 8.35 4.06
N ALA A 48 -10.76 9.40 4.86
CA ALA A 48 -11.69 10.53 4.72
C ALA A 48 -11.54 11.24 3.36
N GLU A 49 -10.31 11.46 2.87
CA GLU A 49 -10.08 12.06 1.54
C GLU A 49 -10.54 11.12 0.41
N ILE A 50 -10.37 9.80 0.58
CA ILE A 50 -10.85 8.79 -0.38
C ILE A 50 -12.39 8.80 -0.46
N VAL A 51 -13.09 8.85 0.67
CA VAL A 51 -14.56 8.94 0.68
C VAL A 51 -15.02 10.27 0.08
N ALA A 52 -14.30 11.36 0.36
CA ALA A 52 -14.67 12.72 -0.10
C ALA A 52 -14.65 12.87 -1.64
N VAL A 53 -14.09 11.95 -2.40
CA VAL A 53 -14.17 11.99 -3.88
C VAL A 53 -15.54 11.60 -4.44
N GLY A 54 -16.48 11.18 -3.61
CA GLY A 54 -17.87 10.87 -3.98
C GLY A 54 -18.27 9.41 -3.80
N LEU A 55 -17.47 8.64 -3.05
CA LEU A 55 -17.78 7.24 -2.69
C LEU A 55 -18.77 7.18 -1.52
N ASP A 56 -19.56 6.12 -1.49
CA ASP A 56 -20.29 5.77 -0.26
C ASP A 56 -19.29 5.12 0.72
N ALA A 57 -19.29 5.55 1.99
CA ALA A 57 -18.36 5.06 2.99
C ALA A 57 -18.48 3.53 3.22
N SER A 58 -19.65 2.94 2.97
CA SER A 58 -19.90 1.50 3.04
C SER A 58 -19.17 0.68 1.97
N ASP A 59 -18.76 1.32 0.87
CA ASP A 59 -18.06 0.70 -0.25
C ASP A 59 -16.53 0.72 -0.06
N VAL A 60 -16.06 1.39 1.01
CA VAL A 60 -14.63 1.47 1.35
C VAL A 60 -14.27 0.46 2.42
N THR A 61 -13.30 -0.39 2.13
CA THR A 61 -12.72 -1.37 3.06
C THR A 61 -11.26 -1.05 3.32
N VAL A 62 -10.88 -0.97 4.59
CA VAL A 62 -9.48 -0.88 5.02
C VAL A 62 -8.98 -2.28 5.34
N LEU A 63 -7.93 -2.73 4.63
CA LEU A 63 -7.32 -4.03 4.83
C LEU A 63 -6.05 -3.91 5.68
N MET A 64 -5.99 -4.68 6.75
CA MET A 64 -4.87 -4.78 7.69
C MET A 64 -4.50 -6.25 7.90
N LEU A 65 -3.31 -6.54 8.42
CA LEU A 65 -3.04 -7.87 8.98
C LEU A 65 -3.97 -8.11 10.18
N GLU A 66 -4.38 -9.33 10.41
CA GLU A 66 -5.34 -9.64 11.50
C GLU A 66 -4.83 -9.20 12.88
N GLN A 67 -3.51 -9.28 13.11
CA GLN A 67 -2.92 -8.80 14.37
C GLN A 67 -2.97 -7.28 14.48
N GLU A 68 -2.74 -6.57 13.38
CA GLU A 68 -2.83 -5.11 13.34
C GLU A 68 -4.29 -4.65 13.51
N ARG A 69 -5.23 -5.35 12.88
CA ARG A 69 -6.65 -5.08 13.03
C ARG A 69 -7.09 -5.14 14.50
N LYS A 70 -6.70 -6.20 15.22
CA LYS A 70 -7.00 -6.35 16.64
C LYS A 70 -6.44 -5.21 17.51
N MET A 71 -5.32 -4.61 17.11
CA MET A 71 -4.68 -3.53 17.88
C MET A 71 -5.15 -2.13 17.47
N HIS A 72 -5.49 -1.93 16.22
CA HIS A 72 -5.62 -0.59 15.64
C HIS A 72 -7.02 -0.29 15.06
N GLU A 73 -7.94 -1.27 14.95
CA GLU A 73 -9.28 -1.01 14.39
C GLU A 73 -10.07 0.00 15.24
N GLU A 74 -10.14 -0.19 16.56
CA GLU A 74 -10.89 0.72 17.43
C GLU A 74 -10.27 2.13 17.45
N PRO A 75 -8.96 2.32 17.67
CA PRO A 75 -8.33 3.64 17.54
C PRO A 75 -8.52 4.29 16.16
N PHE A 76 -8.52 3.49 15.09
CA PHE A 76 -8.79 4.00 13.74
C PHE A 76 -10.24 4.48 13.59
N ARG A 77 -11.21 3.70 14.05
CA ARG A 77 -12.63 4.09 14.03
C ARG A 77 -12.87 5.36 14.82
N ASP A 78 -12.25 5.51 15.98
CA ASP A 78 -12.34 6.72 16.81
C ASP A 78 -11.77 7.96 16.11
N ALA A 79 -10.74 7.78 15.30
CA ALA A 79 -10.12 8.86 14.54
C ALA A 79 -10.90 9.28 13.28
N LEU A 80 -11.81 8.43 12.78
CA LEU A 80 -12.67 8.76 11.64
C LEU A 80 -13.70 9.85 11.98
N PRO A 81 -14.14 10.65 10.99
CA PRO A 81 -15.37 11.44 11.10
C PRO A 81 -16.53 10.58 11.60
N GLU A 82 -17.37 11.13 12.46
CA GLU A 82 -18.43 10.39 13.15
C GLU A 82 -19.37 9.65 12.18
N GLU A 83 -19.69 10.28 11.06
CA GLU A 83 -20.52 9.71 10.00
C GLU A 83 -19.95 8.48 9.32
N TYR A 84 -18.62 8.25 9.39
CA TYR A 84 -17.96 7.11 8.73
C TYR A 84 -17.65 5.95 9.68
N ARG A 85 -17.65 6.19 11.00
CA ARG A 85 -17.22 5.21 12.01
C ARG A 85 -17.93 3.87 11.93
N ALA A 86 -19.22 3.88 11.68
CA ALA A 86 -20.04 2.67 11.62
C ALA A 86 -20.11 2.03 10.22
N THR A 87 -19.77 2.78 9.17
CA THR A 87 -19.99 2.36 7.78
C THR A 87 -18.73 1.85 7.09
N ILE A 88 -17.57 2.47 7.34
CA ILE A 88 -16.29 1.98 6.80
C ILE A 88 -16.05 0.53 7.24
N GLN A 89 -15.74 -0.31 6.28
CA GLN A 89 -15.40 -1.71 6.54
C GLN A 89 -13.92 -1.84 6.93
N VAL A 90 -13.62 -2.74 7.88
CA VAL A 90 -12.25 -3.11 8.24
C VAL A 90 -12.10 -4.61 8.13
N ALA A 91 -11.20 -5.05 7.26
CA ALA A 91 -10.92 -6.45 7.02
C ALA A 91 -9.56 -6.85 7.60
N GLY A 92 -9.50 -8.02 8.22
CA GLY A 92 -8.26 -8.63 8.71
C GLY A 92 -7.73 -9.67 7.73
N HIS A 93 -6.43 -9.64 7.46
CA HIS A 93 -5.76 -10.68 6.68
C HIS A 93 -5.12 -11.71 7.60
N ASN A 94 -5.53 -12.98 7.41
CA ASN A 94 -4.88 -14.15 7.98
C ASN A 94 -4.35 -15.03 6.84
N PRO A 95 -3.01 -15.14 6.64
CA PRO A 95 -2.44 -15.90 5.52
C PRO A 95 -2.67 -17.41 5.61
N LEU A 96 -3.09 -17.91 6.78
CA LEU A 96 -3.40 -19.33 7.03
C LEU A 96 -4.88 -19.66 6.86
N ASP A 97 -5.76 -18.67 6.71
CA ASP A 97 -7.18 -18.87 6.56
C ASP A 97 -7.59 -18.91 5.08
N PRO A 98 -7.97 -20.08 4.53
CA PRO A 98 -8.40 -20.17 3.14
C PRO A 98 -9.62 -19.31 2.80
N GLN A 99 -10.46 -18.97 3.78
CA GLN A 99 -11.62 -18.09 3.55
C GLN A 99 -11.23 -16.64 3.31
N CYS A 100 -10.09 -16.21 3.86
CA CYS A 100 -9.52 -14.89 3.62
C CYS A 100 -8.85 -14.77 2.24
N LEU A 101 -8.64 -15.90 1.53
CA LEU A 101 -7.86 -15.95 0.30
C LEU A 101 -8.74 -16.16 -0.94
N ALA A 102 -8.30 -15.59 -2.05
CA ALA A 102 -8.81 -15.87 -3.39
C ALA A 102 -7.64 -16.01 -4.38
N MET A 103 -7.84 -16.83 -5.40
CA MET A 103 -6.84 -17.00 -6.45
C MET A 103 -6.95 -15.85 -7.44
N LEU A 104 -5.87 -15.10 -7.62
CA LEU A 104 -5.74 -14.05 -8.64
C LEU A 104 -5.40 -14.65 -10.00
N GLY A 105 -4.55 -15.67 -10.02
CA GLY A 105 -4.06 -16.29 -11.24
C GLY A 105 -2.99 -17.33 -10.96
N VAL A 106 -2.18 -17.62 -11.97
CA VAL A 106 -1.08 -18.59 -11.89
C VAL A 106 0.22 -17.88 -12.23
N ALA A 107 1.26 -18.08 -11.42
CA ALA A 107 2.59 -17.54 -11.65
C ALA A 107 3.31 -18.28 -12.79
N LYS A 108 4.50 -17.79 -13.20
CA LYS A 108 5.30 -18.39 -14.28
C LYS A 108 5.78 -19.82 -14.01
N ASP A 109 5.82 -20.20 -12.76
CA ASP A 109 6.22 -21.53 -12.30
C ASP A 109 5.01 -22.46 -12.04
N ASP A 110 3.85 -22.11 -12.58
CA ASP A 110 2.57 -22.81 -12.44
C ASP A 110 2.01 -22.81 -11.00
N SER A 111 2.60 -22.07 -10.07
CA SER A 111 2.09 -21.94 -8.71
C SER A 111 0.87 -21.00 -8.66
N PRO A 112 -0.15 -21.28 -7.84
CA PRO A 112 -1.30 -20.38 -7.69
C PRO A 112 -0.90 -19.12 -6.94
N VAL A 113 -1.28 -17.95 -7.47
CA VAL A 113 -1.14 -16.66 -6.80
C VAL A 113 -2.37 -16.43 -5.94
N MET A 114 -2.20 -16.58 -4.63
CA MET A 114 -3.25 -16.43 -3.64
C MET A 114 -3.09 -15.10 -2.89
N LEU A 115 -4.09 -14.24 -2.98
CA LEU A 115 -4.16 -12.96 -2.27
C LEU A 115 -5.37 -12.88 -1.35
N ASN A 116 -5.37 -11.88 -0.48
CA ASN A 116 -6.57 -11.59 0.30
C ASN A 116 -7.77 -11.36 -0.64
N ARG A 117 -8.88 -12.02 -0.32
CA ARG A 117 -10.13 -11.95 -1.10
C ARG A 117 -10.61 -10.52 -1.29
N THR A 118 -10.49 -9.67 -0.26
CA THR A 118 -10.90 -8.26 -0.31
C THR A 118 -10.16 -7.48 -1.40
N LEU A 119 -8.90 -7.83 -1.69
CA LEU A 119 -8.13 -7.21 -2.79
C LEU A 119 -8.60 -7.73 -4.16
N VAL A 120 -8.85 -9.04 -4.26
CA VAL A 120 -9.24 -9.67 -5.53
C VAL A 120 -10.66 -9.27 -5.95
N ASP A 121 -11.55 -9.09 -4.98
CA ASP A 121 -12.96 -8.74 -5.20
C ASP A 121 -13.20 -7.20 -5.28
N ALA A 122 -12.14 -6.38 -5.13
CA ALA A 122 -12.23 -4.92 -5.22
C ALA A 122 -12.23 -4.44 -6.67
N ASP A 123 -13.03 -3.41 -6.96
CA ASP A 123 -12.99 -2.69 -8.24
C ASP A 123 -11.77 -1.75 -8.30
N VAL A 124 -11.39 -1.18 -7.15
CA VAL A 124 -10.24 -0.29 -7.02
C VAL A 124 -9.43 -0.63 -5.77
N VAL A 125 -8.12 -0.81 -5.93
CA VAL A 125 -7.18 -1.01 -4.83
C VAL A 125 -6.25 0.19 -4.70
N ILE A 126 -6.19 0.76 -3.49
CA ILE A 126 -5.36 1.93 -3.16
C ILE A 126 -4.28 1.51 -2.15
N PRO A 127 -3.05 1.26 -2.60
CA PRO A 127 -1.93 1.01 -1.70
C PRO A 127 -1.45 2.33 -1.06
N ILE A 128 -1.27 2.33 0.26
CA ILE A 128 -0.71 3.43 1.04
C ILE A 128 0.48 2.90 1.81
N GLU A 129 1.67 3.37 1.47
CA GLU A 129 2.90 2.86 2.06
C GLU A 129 3.94 3.95 2.28
N ARG A 130 4.78 3.75 3.28
CA ARG A 130 5.95 4.57 3.50
C ARG A 130 7.04 4.20 2.49
N HIS A 131 7.59 5.21 1.82
CA HIS A 131 8.78 5.01 1.00
C HIS A 131 10.00 4.91 1.89
N ASP A 132 10.42 3.70 2.22
CA ASP A 132 11.61 3.45 3.01
C ASP A 132 12.73 2.83 2.17
N LYS A 133 13.95 3.32 2.37
CA LYS A 133 15.16 2.72 1.83
C LYS A 133 15.76 1.67 2.75
N THR A 134 15.52 1.78 4.04
CA THR A 134 15.98 0.81 5.03
C THR A 134 14.96 -0.31 5.09
N ALA A 135 15.30 -1.39 4.40
CA ALA A 135 14.49 -2.57 4.24
C ALA A 135 13.73 -2.97 5.51
N ASP A 136 12.50 -2.57 5.62
CA ASP A 136 11.53 -3.35 6.34
C ASP A 136 11.55 -4.76 5.69
N MET A 137 11.37 -5.78 6.50
CA MET A 137 11.37 -7.18 6.11
C MET A 137 10.43 -7.48 4.92
N TRP A 138 9.46 -6.60 4.67
CA TRP A 138 8.47 -6.67 3.61
C TRP A 138 8.72 -5.71 2.44
N HIS A 139 9.82 -4.94 2.44
CA HIS A 139 10.06 -3.96 1.39
C HIS A 139 10.72 -4.59 0.16
N PHE A 140 9.92 -5.05 -0.76
CA PHE A 140 10.31 -5.56 -2.09
C PHE A 140 9.94 -4.58 -3.21
N GLY A 141 10.27 -3.32 -3.00
CA GLY A 141 9.92 -2.26 -3.94
C GLY A 141 8.55 -1.63 -3.66
N MET A 142 8.15 -0.74 -4.55
CA MET A 142 6.87 -0.03 -4.47
C MET A 142 5.70 -1.01 -4.60
N GLN A 143 4.63 -0.78 -3.84
CA GLN A 143 3.43 -1.61 -3.80
C GLN A 143 3.62 -3.00 -3.12
N SER A 144 4.76 -3.20 -2.44
CA SER A 144 4.97 -4.40 -1.62
C SER A 144 3.98 -4.54 -0.46
N VAL A 145 3.31 -3.46 -0.11
CA VAL A 145 2.16 -3.46 0.80
C VAL A 145 0.99 -4.33 0.31
N ILE A 146 0.90 -4.64 -0.99
CA ILE A 146 -0.11 -5.55 -1.54
C ILE A 146 0.43 -6.98 -1.55
N TYR A 147 1.56 -7.17 -2.21
CA TYR A 147 2.19 -8.47 -2.39
C TYR A 147 3.69 -8.37 -2.09
N PRO A 148 4.22 -9.16 -1.18
CA PRO A 148 3.66 -10.39 -0.58
C PRO A 148 2.82 -10.19 0.72
N ARG A 149 2.65 -8.97 1.22
CA ARG A 149 2.06 -8.71 2.55
C ARG A 149 0.69 -9.36 2.74
N PHE A 150 -0.18 -9.33 1.73
CA PHE A 150 -1.53 -9.88 1.78
C PHE A 150 -1.68 -11.17 0.96
N ALA A 151 -0.57 -11.88 0.72
CA ALA A 151 -0.57 -13.21 0.12
C ALA A 151 -0.72 -14.32 1.17
N ASN A 152 -0.85 -15.56 0.71
CA ASN A 152 -0.86 -16.74 1.56
C ASN A 152 0.47 -16.97 2.30
N ASP A 153 0.46 -17.78 3.34
CA ASP A 153 1.60 -18.07 4.22
C ASP A 153 2.82 -18.61 3.45
N GLU A 154 2.60 -19.47 2.46
CA GLU A 154 3.69 -20.03 1.64
C GLU A 154 4.43 -18.94 0.87
N THR A 155 3.71 -18.05 0.22
CA THR A 155 4.27 -16.89 -0.48
C THR A 155 5.01 -15.97 0.48
N GLN A 156 4.40 -15.61 1.61
CA GLN A 156 5.03 -14.77 2.62
C GLN A 156 6.35 -15.37 3.10
N LYS A 157 6.39 -16.67 3.43
CA LYS A 157 7.60 -17.37 3.84
C LYS A 157 8.66 -17.36 2.74
N ARG A 158 8.28 -17.59 1.48
CA ARG A 158 9.20 -17.56 0.35
C ARG A 158 9.92 -16.21 0.24
N PHE A 159 9.20 -15.11 0.39
CA PHE A 159 9.78 -13.76 0.38
C PHE A 159 10.69 -13.52 1.59
N LEU A 160 10.26 -13.87 2.80
CA LEU A 160 11.04 -13.71 4.03
C LEU A 160 12.37 -14.48 4.00
N PHE A 161 12.33 -15.75 3.57
CA PHE A 161 13.54 -16.58 3.54
C PHE A 161 14.46 -16.26 2.36
N SER A 162 13.98 -15.55 1.38
CA SER A 162 14.78 -15.16 0.22
C SER A 162 15.85 -14.11 0.53
N GLY A 163 15.63 -13.27 1.54
CA GLY A 163 16.60 -12.29 2.01
C GLY A 163 17.88 -12.88 2.63
N ALA A 164 17.88 -14.18 2.97
CA ALA A 164 18.99 -14.87 3.63
C ALA A 164 19.98 -15.57 2.65
N LYS A 165 19.75 -15.54 1.34
CA LYS A 165 20.52 -16.33 0.35
C LYS A 165 21.76 -15.62 -0.19
N LYS A 166 22.81 -16.41 -0.48
CA LYS A 166 23.96 -16.02 -1.32
C LYS A 166 23.45 -15.55 -2.70
N ASN A 167 23.72 -14.33 -3.13
CA ASN A 167 23.20 -13.62 -4.32
C ASN A 167 21.91 -12.80 -4.07
N ARG A 168 21.85 -12.19 -2.89
CA ARG A 168 20.73 -11.34 -2.46
C ARG A 168 20.23 -10.35 -3.53
N GLU A 169 21.13 -9.65 -4.23
CA GLU A 169 20.75 -8.62 -5.21
C GLU A 169 19.94 -9.17 -6.41
N LYS A 170 20.42 -10.27 -7.03
CA LYS A 170 19.69 -10.87 -8.16
C LYS A 170 18.36 -11.48 -7.74
N HIS A 171 18.32 -12.04 -6.54
CA HIS A 171 17.11 -12.65 -6.01
C HIS A 171 16.08 -11.58 -5.62
N CYS A 172 16.51 -10.49 -4.99
CA CYS A 172 15.65 -9.34 -4.71
C CYS A 172 15.09 -8.71 -6.01
N ALA A 173 15.89 -8.58 -7.06
CA ALA A 173 15.41 -8.04 -8.33
C ALA A 173 14.30 -8.90 -8.95
N ALA A 174 14.41 -10.23 -8.87
CA ALA A 174 13.38 -11.14 -9.34
C ALA A 174 12.08 -11.02 -8.52
N LEU A 175 12.18 -10.91 -7.19
CA LEU A 175 11.04 -10.72 -6.31
C LEU A 175 10.36 -9.35 -6.52
N ILE A 176 11.14 -8.29 -6.72
CA ILE A 176 10.61 -6.96 -7.05
C ILE A 176 9.86 -7.00 -8.40
N ALA A 177 10.39 -7.70 -9.40
CA ALA A 177 9.72 -7.87 -10.67
C ALA A 177 8.41 -8.65 -10.52
N GLU A 178 8.41 -9.71 -9.70
CA GLU A 178 7.21 -10.49 -9.38
C GLU A 178 6.15 -9.63 -8.69
N VAL A 179 6.52 -8.80 -7.70
CA VAL A 179 5.59 -7.85 -7.07
C VAL A 179 4.92 -6.99 -8.14
N GLY A 180 5.70 -6.40 -9.05
CA GLY A 180 5.16 -5.55 -10.12
C GLY A 180 4.21 -6.31 -11.05
N GLU A 181 4.49 -7.56 -11.42
CA GLU A 181 3.64 -8.39 -12.26
C GLU A 181 2.30 -8.72 -11.57
N ILE A 182 2.34 -9.11 -10.29
CA ILE A 182 1.15 -9.46 -9.52
C ILE A 182 0.25 -8.24 -9.28
N VAL A 183 0.85 -7.11 -8.89
CA VAL A 183 0.13 -5.87 -8.66
C VAL A 183 -0.50 -5.32 -9.96
N TYR A 184 0.21 -5.43 -11.08
CA TYR A 184 -0.34 -5.11 -12.40
C TYR A 184 -1.52 -6.04 -12.78
N ALA A 185 -1.40 -7.35 -12.52
CA ALA A 185 -2.48 -8.31 -12.77
C ALA A 185 -3.71 -8.06 -11.90
N LEU A 186 -3.52 -7.54 -10.68
CA LEU A 186 -4.59 -7.09 -9.78
C LEU A 186 -5.27 -5.78 -10.27
N GLY A 187 -4.71 -5.11 -11.27
CA GLY A 187 -5.28 -3.88 -11.83
C GLY A 187 -4.99 -2.62 -11.00
N VAL A 188 -3.97 -2.64 -10.15
CA VAL A 188 -3.59 -1.48 -9.34
C VAL A 188 -2.96 -0.41 -10.22
N MET A 189 -3.67 0.71 -10.40
CA MET A 189 -3.26 1.78 -11.31
C MET A 189 -2.49 2.91 -10.62
N MET A 190 -2.68 3.10 -9.33
CA MET A 190 -2.10 4.20 -8.55
C MET A 190 -1.46 3.71 -7.26
N THR A 191 -0.61 4.54 -6.69
CA THR A 191 -0.03 4.32 -5.35
C THR A 191 0.03 5.62 -4.56
N VAL A 192 0.00 5.49 -3.25
CA VAL A 192 0.25 6.57 -2.29
C VAL A 192 1.57 6.28 -1.59
N GLN A 193 2.54 7.17 -1.79
CA GLN A 193 3.87 7.07 -1.18
C GLN A 193 4.06 8.16 -0.13
N ILE A 194 4.45 7.77 1.07
CA ILE A 194 4.73 8.68 2.20
C ILE A 194 6.23 8.77 2.39
N LEU A 195 6.78 9.97 2.28
CA LEU A 195 8.19 10.23 2.56
C LEU A 195 8.32 10.77 3.97
N THR A 196 9.28 10.21 4.71
CA THR A 196 9.60 10.63 6.07
C THR A 196 11.05 11.10 6.18
N ASN A 197 11.33 11.93 7.19
CA ASN A 197 12.69 12.21 7.62
C ASN A 197 13.21 11.08 8.55
N PRO A 198 14.49 11.10 8.96
CA PRO A 198 15.04 10.11 9.88
C PRO A 198 14.38 10.05 11.27
N GLN A 199 13.56 11.04 11.63
CA GLN A 199 12.78 11.08 12.87
C GLN A 199 11.35 10.55 12.67
N ASP A 200 11.06 9.89 11.53
CA ASP A 200 9.73 9.38 11.16
C ASP A 200 8.64 10.46 11.00
N GLU A 201 9.02 11.73 10.83
CA GLU A 201 8.08 12.80 10.52
C GLU A 201 7.78 12.81 9.01
N ILE A 202 6.51 12.93 8.66
CA ILE A 202 6.07 12.97 7.26
C ILE A 202 6.43 14.32 6.65
N ILE A 203 7.29 14.29 5.63
CA ILE A 203 7.74 15.48 4.88
C ILE A 203 6.98 15.65 3.58
N GLN A 204 6.50 14.56 2.98
CA GLN A 204 5.76 14.61 1.71
C GLN A 204 4.85 13.40 1.57
N VAL A 205 3.72 13.61 0.90
CA VAL A 205 2.84 12.55 0.36
C VAL A 205 2.78 12.73 -1.15
N ILE A 206 2.97 11.65 -1.90
CA ILE A 206 2.91 11.64 -3.37
C ILE A 206 1.88 10.59 -3.77
N ILE A 207 0.96 10.98 -4.65
CA ILE A 207 -0.10 10.10 -5.17
C ILE A 207 -0.02 10.09 -6.70
N GLY A 208 -0.26 8.96 -7.33
CA GLY A 208 -0.35 8.87 -8.77
C GLY A 208 0.17 7.57 -9.37
N ASP A 209 0.59 7.63 -10.63
CA ASP A 209 1.15 6.50 -11.35
C ASP A 209 2.43 5.97 -10.69
N ALA A 210 2.45 4.68 -10.37
CA ALA A 210 3.54 4.06 -9.63
C ALA A 210 4.90 4.19 -10.35
N LYS A 211 4.91 4.08 -11.68
CA LYS A 211 6.14 4.16 -12.48
C LYS A 211 6.72 5.57 -12.49
N GLU A 212 5.85 6.59 -12.61
CA GLU A 212 6.28 7.99 -12.59
C GLU A 212 6.74 8.41 -11.18
N ILE A 213 6.04 7.99 -10.14
CA ILE A 213 6.46 8.18 -8.75
C ILE A 213 7.83 7.53 -8.53
N GLY A 214 8.05 6.31 -8.99
CA GLY A 214 9.34 5.62 -8.90
C GLY A 214 10.48 6.42 -9.51
N LYS A 215 10.28 7.05 -10.67
CA LYS A 215 11.27 7.94 -11.31
C LYS A 215 11.58 9.18 -10.46
N ILE A 216 10.55 9.78 -9.85
CA ILE A 216 10.70 10.96 -8.98
C ILE A 216 11.52 10.59 -7.75
N LEU A 217 11.17 9.51 -7.10
CA LEU A 217 11.80 9.02 -5.89
C LEU A 217 13.29 8.68 -6.15
N THR A 218 13.59 7.97 -7.22
CA THR A 218 14.96 7.65 -7.62
C THR A 218 15.81 8.92 -7.84
N ARG A 219 15.26 9.93 -8.52
CA ARG A 219 15.95 11.21 -8.78
C ARG A 219 16.18 12.03 -7.50
N SER A 220 15.21 12.03 -6.59
CA SER A 220 15.30 12.76 -5.32
C SER A 220 16.38 12.16 -4.43
N LEU A 221 16.51 10.85 -4.42
CA LEU A 221 17.50 10.12 -3.65
C LEU A 221 18.93 10.36 -4.18
N ALA A 222 19.12 10.36 -5.50
CA ALA A 222 20.42 10.67 -6.10
C ALA A 222 20.89 12.09 -5.75
N ARG A 223 19.96 13.06 -5.62
CA ARG A 223 20.30 14.44 -5.20
C ARG A 223 20.72 14.56 -3.72
N VAL A 224 20.15 13.73 -2.85
CA VAL A 224 20.52 13.70 -1.43
C VAL A 224 21.89 13.07 -1.24
N GLU A 225 22.22 12.00 -1.96
CA GLU A 225 23.53 11.36 -1.91
C GLU A 225 24.66 12.28 -2.42
N ILE A 226 24.43 13.04 -3.49
CA ILE A 226 25.42 14.00 -4.02
C ILE A 226 25.69 15.12 -3.01
N ARG A 227 24.71 15.58 -2.23
CA ARG A 227 24.90 16.61 -1.20
C ARG A 227 25.62 16.09 0.03
N SER A 228 25.47 14.82 0.39
CA SER A 228 26.14 14.21 1.54
C SER A 228 27.60 13.81 1.25
N THR A 229 27.98 13.66 -0.03
CA THR A 229 29.36 13.33 -0.45
C THR A 229 30.17 14.55 -0.90
N GLY A 230 29.59 15.73 -0.92
CA GLY A 230 30.20 16.99 -1.41
C GLY A 230 30.76 17.92 -0.32
N GLU A 231 30.84 17.53 0.94
CA GLU A 231 31.53 18.24 2.00
C GLU A 231 32.82 17.50 2.37
N VAL A 232 33.88 17.73 1.65
CA VAL A 232 35.28 17.71 2.11
C VAL A 232 35.97 18.94 1.55
#